data_4c26cedbc5fd29f4a4c6b7f093f02280
#
_entry.id   4c26cedbc5fd29f4a4c6b7f093f02280
#
_cell.length_a   1.000
_cell.length_b   1.000
_cell.length_c   1.000
_cell.angle_alpha   90.00
_cell.angle_beta   90.00
_cell.angle_gamma   90.00
#
_symmetry.space_group_name_H-M   'P 1'
#
loop_
_entity.id
_entity.type
_entity.pdbx_description
1 polymer ?
#
loop_
_entity_poly.entity_id
_entity_poly.type
_entity_poly.pdbx_seq_one_letter_code
_entity_poly.pdbx_strand_id
1 'polypeptide(L)'
;MLFYTYRESLQKGWELIAMCLAFFPPTSQFHSYLETYFSKHSDSLEDLPSVPISHFSTQCQKRLDKMMQTGPKKGHRKPTLDEVEQAKKSVFYPSMFGSSLEDVLILQNERFPERRLPWIQTTLSEEILRLNGAQTEGIFRVPGDIDEVNALKIKCDQWTLPSDCPDPHIPASLLKLWYRELAEPLIPAEFYEDCIENYANPEPAIEVVNKLPDINRLVLAYLIRFLQVFAAPENAAVTKMDVNNLAMVMAPNCLRCESTDPKVIFENTRKEMGFIRTLIQTLDTSFMEGIV
;
A
#
# COMPACT_ATOMS: atom_id res chain seq x y z
N MET A 1 22.03 -33.58 19.85
CA MET A 1 21.86 -33.71 18.40
C MET A 1 20.37 -33.77 18.02
N LEU A 2 19.55 -34.70 18.54
CA LEU A 2 18.12 -34.84 18.23
C LEU A 2 17.26 -33.58 18.51
N PHE A 3 17.50 -32.85 19.59
CA PHE A 3 16.78 -31.61 19.92
C PHE A 3 17.08 -30.44 18.96
N TYR A 4 18.27 -30.40 18.37
CA TYR A 4 18.64 -29.36 17.40
C TYR A 4 17.91 -29.57 16.07
N THR A 5 17.84 -30.81 15.60
CA THR A 5 17.11 -31.17 14.38
C THR A 5 15.60 -30.95 14.48
N TYR A 6 15.02 -31.17 15.65
CA TYR A 6 13.60 -30.93 15.87
C TYR A 6 13.25 -29.43 15.78
N ARG A 7 14.04 -28.57 16.45
CA ARG A 7 13.83 -27.12 16.44
C ARG A 7 13.99 -26.53 15.04
N GLU A 8 15.03 -26.93 14.33
CA GLU A 8 15.27 -26.49 12.96
C GLU A 8 14.14 -26.95 12.02
N SER A 9 13.67 -28.17 12.17
CA SER A 9 12.53 -28.68 11.39
C SER A 9 11.25 -27.93 11.70
N LEU A 10 10.99 -27.58 12.97
CA LEU A 10 9.83 -26.82 13.39
C LEU A 10 9.86 -25.40 12.81
N GLN A 11 11.01 -24.71 12.89
CA GLN A 11 11.17 -23.38 12.30
C GLN A 11 10.94 -23.43 10.79
N LYS A 12 11.53 -24.36 10.08
CA LYS A 12 11.33 -24.54 8.64
C LYS A 12 9.88 -24.85 8.29
N GLY A 13 9.17 -25.58 9.14
CA GLY A 13 7.74 -25.83 8.99
C GLY A 13 6.92 -24.55 9.04
N TRP A 14 7.16 -23.69 10.03
CA TRP A 14 6.48 -22.39 10.15
C TRP A 14 6.86 -21.44 9.01
N GLU A 15 8.13 -21.37 8.63
CA GLU A 15 8.59 -20.60 7.47
C GLU A 15 7.86 -21.05 6.19
N LEU A 16 7.70 -22.36 5.99
CA LEU A 16 7.00 -22.92 4.84
C LEU A 16 5.52 -22.56 4.83
N ILE A 17 4.84 -22.68 5.97
CA ILE A 17 3.43 -22.27 6.10
C ILE A 17 3.29 -20.77 5.75
N ALA A 18 4.14 -19.92 6.32
CA ALA A 18 4.12 -18.48 6.07
C ALA A 18 4.39 -18.13 4.61
N MET A 19 5.31 -18.84 3.93
CA MET A 19 5.56 -18.67 2.49
C MET A 19 4.35 -19.14 1.66
N CYS A 20 3.75 -20.29 1.97
CA CYS A 20 2.58 -20.79 1.26
C CYS A 20 1.41 -19.78 1.34
N LEU A 21 1.15 -19.22 2.51
CA LEU A 21 0.08 -18.22 2.71
C LEU A 21 0.34 -16.88 1.99
N ALA A 22 1.57 -16.60 1.59
CA ALA A 22 1.86 -15.41 0.79
C ALA A 22 1.45 -15.55 -0.69
N PHE A 23 1.34 -16.80 -1.20
CA PHE A 23 1.14 -17.06 -2.62
C PHE A 23 -0.11 -17.89 -2.94
N PHE A 24 -0.56 -18.75 -2.02
CA PHE A 24 -1.59 -19.73 -2.28
C PHE A 24 -2.78 -19.57 -1.32
N PRO A 25 -3.97 -19.21 -1.84
CA PRO A 25 -5.17 -19.18 -1.02
C PRO A 25 -5.56 -20.61 -0.63
N PRO A 26 -5.85 -20.87 0.66
CA PRO A 26 -6.37 -22.16 1.08
C PRO A 26 -7.80 -22.36 0.57
N THR A 27 -8.23 -23.62 0.48
CA THR A 27 -9.65 -23.94 0.28
C THR A 27 -10.46 -23.50 1.50
N SER A 28 -11.75 -23.23 1.34
CA SER A 28 -12.63 -22.80 2.45
C SER A 28 -12.60 -23.77 3.64
N GLN A 29 -12.54 -25.07 3.35
CA GLN A 29 -12.45 -26.11 4.40
C GLN A 29 -11.11 -26.05 5.12
N PHE A 30 -10.01 -25.83 4.41
CA PHE A 30 -8.67 -25.78 4.99
C PHE A 30 -8.43 -24.47 5.74
N HIS A 31 -9.10 -23.40 5.36
CA HIS A 31 -9.08 -22.12 6.07
C HIS A 31 -9.44 -22.27 7.54
N SER A 32 -10.58 -22.89 7.87
CA SER A 32 -11.02 -23.07 9.26
C SER A 32 -10.04 -23.91 10.08
N TYR A 33 -9.36 -24.87 9.45
CA TYR A 33 -8.30 -25.62 10.13
C TYR A 33 -7.09 -24.73 10.46
N LEU A 34 -6.68 -23.87 9.52
CA LEU A 34 -5.57 -22.95 9.72
C LEU A 34 -5.88 -21.91 10.79
N GLU A 35 -7.08 -21.33 10.80
CA GLU A 35 -7.52 -20.39 11.85
C GLU A 35 -7.42 -21.03 13.25
N THR A 36 -7.99 -22.25 13.38
CA THR A 36 -7.93 -22.98 14.66
C THR A 36 -6.50 -23.31 15.05
N TYR A 37 -5.67 -23.71 14.08
CA TYR A 37 -4.28 -24.04 14.30
C TYR A 37 -3.46 -22.82 14.76
N PHE A 38 -3.62 -21.66 14.08
CA PHE A 38 -2.92 -20.44 14.46
C PHE A 38 -3.42 -19.90 15.80
N SER A 39 -4.73 -19.86 16.05
CA SER A 39 -5.27 -19.45 17.34
C SER A 39 -4.69 -20.26 18.51
N LYS A 40 -4.53 -21.57 18.31
CA LYS A 40 -3.96 -22.46 19.33
C LYS A 40 -2.49 -22.16 19.65
N HIS A 41 -1.71 -21.71 18.63
CA HIS A 41 -0.27 -21.46 18.77
C HIS A 41 0.09 -19.98 18.88
N SER A 42 -0.89 -19.11 19.20
CA SER A 42 -0.65 -17.68 19.39
C SER A 42 -0.12 -17.31 20.79
N ASP A 43 -0.11 -18.25 21.73
CA ASP A 43 0.40 -18.03 23.07
C ASP A 43 1.92 -18.11 23.11
N SER A 44 2.58 -17.07 23.65
CA SER A 44 4.03 -17.01 23.81
C SER A 44 4.59 -18.07 24.77
N LEU A 45 3.74 -18.72 25.58
CA LEU A 45 4.13 -19.85 26.41
C LEU A 45 4.61 -21.08 25.60
N GLU A 46 4.20 -21.19 24.35
CA GLU A 46 4.64 -22.25 23.45
C GLU A 46 5.96 -21.92 22.72
N ASP A 47 6.49 -20.70 22.89
CA ASP A 47 7.71 -20.27 22.22
C ASP A 47 8.93 -21.05 22.72
N LEU A 48 9.73 -21.51 21.76
CA LEU A 48 11.03 -22.10 22.06
C LEU A 48 12.10 -21.00 22.00
N PRO A 49 13.20 -21.11 22.75
CA PRO A 49 14.25 -20.08 22.81
C PRO A 49 14.84 -19.66 21.46
N SER A 50 14.66 -20.47 20.42
CA SER A 50 15.15 -20.19 19.06
C SER A 50 14.05 -20.17 18.00
N VAL A 51 12.77 -20.43 18.36
CA VAL A 51 11.64 -20.51 17.43
C VAL A 51 10.44 -19.78 18.06
N PRO A 52 10.18 -18.52 17.71
CA PRO A 52 9.06 -17.75 18.22
C PRO A 52 7.77 -18.18 17.52
N ILE A 53 7.18 -19.26 18.00
CA ILE A 53 5.99 -19.91 17.42
C ILE A 53 4.81 -18.92 17.42
N SER A 54 4.59 -18.23 18.52
CA SER A 54 3.50 -17.25 18.67
C SER A 54 3.58 -16.14 17.63
N HIS A 55 4.81 -15.67 17.33
CA HIS A 55 5.04 -14.66 16.30
C HIS A 55 4.73 -15.19 14.91
N PHE A 56 5.24 -16.40 14.57
CA PHE A 56 4.90 -17.05 13.30
C PHE A 56 3.39 -17.23 13.14
N SER A 57 2.74 -17.71 14.20
CA SER A 57 1.31 -17.95 14.23
C SER A 57 0.52 -16.67 13.94
N THR A 58 0.83 -15.58 14.65
CA THR A 58 0.21 -14.28 14.48
C THR A 58 0.41 -13.74 13.06
N GLN A 59 1.60 -13.85 12.49
CA GLN A 59 1.87 -13.40 11.11
C GLN A 59 1.17 -14.28 10.07
N CYS A 60 1.09 -15.60 10.30
CA CYS A 60 0.34 -16.51 9.44
C CYS A 60 -1.15 -16.19 9.46
N GLN A 61 -1.74 -15.87 10.64
CA GLN A 61 -3.14 -15.45 10.75
C GLN A 61 -3.39 -14.17 9.96
N LYS A 62 -2.57 -13.13 10.14
CA LYS A 62 -2.68 -11.87 9.36
C LYS A 62 -2.64 -12.11 7.85
N ARG A 63 -1.77 -13.01 7.38
CA ARG A 63 -1.69 -13.37 5.95
C ARG A 63 -2.93 -14.11 5.47
N LEU A 64 -3.45 -15.01 6.29
CA LEU A 64 -4.67 -15.75 6.01
C LEU A 64 -5.86 -14.79 5.87
N ASP A 65 -6.04 -13.88 6.81
CA ASP A 65 -7.12 -12.89 6.82
C ASP A 65 -7.03 -11.98 5.59
N LYS A 66 -5.83 -11.46 5.29
CA LYS A 66 -5.57 -10.65 4.10
C LYS A 66 -5.90 -11.42 2.80
N MET A 67 -5.49 -12.68 2.70
CA MET A 67 -5.75 -13.51 1.52
C MET A 67 -7.26 -13.73 1.30
N MET A 68 -8.02 -13.87 2.36
CA MET A 68 -9.48 -14.03 2.29
C MET A 68 -10.18 -12.74 1.86
N GLN A 69 -9.70 -11.58 2.29
CA GLN A 69 -10.26 -10.28 1.91
C GLN A 69 -9.95 -9.92 0.45
N THR A 70 -8.70 -10.13 0.03
CA THR A 70 -8.22 -9.69 -1.30
C THR A 70 -8.44 -10.74 -2.39
N GLY A 71 -8.71 -11.99 -2.00
CA GLY A 71 -8.76 -13.12 -2.92
C GLY A 71 -7.39 -13.48 -3.51
N PRO A 72 -7.33 -14.52 -4.36
CA PRO A 72 -6.09 -14.91 -5.02
C PRO A 72 -5.62 -13.81 -5.96
N LYS A 73 -4.32 -13.48 -5.92
CA LYS A 73 -3.72 -12.58 -6.92
C LYS A 73 -4.01 -13.13 -8.32
N LYS A 74 -4.64 -12.31 -9.16
CA LYS A 74 -4.94 -12.70 -10.55
C LYS A 74 -3.63 -12.89 -11.31
N GLY A 75 -3.37 -14.10 -11.76
CA GLY A 75 -2.22 -14.48 -12.57
C GLY A 75 -1.49 -15.69 -12.00
N HIS A 76 -1.45 -16.78 -12.76
CA HIS A 76 -0.79 -18.05 -12.37
C HIS A 76 0.72 -18.04 -12.67
N ARG A 77 1.39 -16.90 -12.48
CA ARG A 77 2.83 -16.90 -12.62
C ARG A 77 3.47 -17.52 -11.37
N LYS A 78 4.50 -18.33 -11.57
CA LYS A 78 5.30 -18.84 -10.46
C LYS A 78 5.99 -17.68 -9.75
N PRO A 79 6.01 -17.64 -8.40
CA PRO A 79 6.77 -16.64 -7.68
C PRO A 79 8.28 -16.78 -8.02
N THR A 80 8.97 -15.65 -8.08
CA THR A 80 10.41 -15.60 -8.22
C THR A 80 11.08 -16.02 -6.91
N LEU A 81 12.37 -16.37 -6.97
CA LEU A 81 13.14 -16.70 -5.76
C LEU A 81 13.19 -15.50 -4.80
N ASP A 82 13.32 -14.28 -5.32
CA ASP A 82 13.33 -13.06 -4.52
C ASP A 82 12.00 -12.83 -3.80
N GLU A 83 10.88 -13.08 -4.47
CA GLU A 83 9.55 -13.00 -3.85
C GLU A 83 9.37 -14.05 -2.73
N VAL A 84 9.88 -15.26 -2.92
CA VAL A 84 9.85 -16.30 -1.90
C VAL A 84 10.72 -15.94 -0.70
N GLU A 85 11.94 -15.46 -0.93
CA GLU A 85 12.83 -14.98 0.13
C GLU A 85 12.23 -13.78 0.88
N GLN A 86 11.59 -12.85 0.18
CA GLN A 86 10.90 -11.73 0.81
C GLN A 86 9.71 -12.20 1.64
N ALA A 87 8.91 -13.14 1.15
CA ALA A 87 7.79 -13.72 1.89
C ALA A 87 8.26 -14.41 3.18
N LYS A 88 9.45 -15.03 3.16
CA LYS A 88 10.09 -15.60 4.34
C LYS A 88 10.55 -14.52 5.31
N LYS A 89 11.28 -13.52 4.83
CA LYS A 89 11.83 -12.44 5.65
C LYS A 89 10.75 -11.57 6.28
N SER A 90 9.65 -11.30 5.57
CA SER A 90 8.56 -10.45 6.04
C SER A 90 7.74 -11.04 7.21
N VAL A 91 8.05 -12.23 7.67
CA VAL A 91 7.55 -12.74 8.96
C VAL A 91 8.13 -11.93 10.12
N PHE A 92 9.42 -11.59 10.05
CA PHE A 92 10.12 -10.85 11.11
C PHE A 92 10.36 -9.37 10.77
N TYR A 93 10.31 -9.05 9.49
CA TYR A 93 10.47 -7.69 8.97
C TYR A 93 9.20 -7.32 8.20
N PRO A 94 8.23 -6.70 8.87
CA PRO A 94 6.97 -6.34 8.24
C PRO A 94 7.20 -5.48 6.99
N SER A 95 6.37 -5.71 5.97
CA SER A 95 6.41 -4.94 4.73
C SER A 95 5.72 -3.60 4.92
N MET A 96 6.21 -2.55 4.26
CA MET A 96 5.49 -1.27 4.14
C MET A 96 4.20 -1.41 3.32
N PHE A 97 4.09 -2.49 2.53
CA PHE A 97 2.94 -2.76 1.67
C PHE A 97 1.93 -3.65 2.39
N GLY A 98 0.69 -3.19 2.42
CA GLY A 98 -0.40 -3.89 3.08
C GLY A 98 -0.43 -3.75 4.59
N SER A 99 0.31 -2.79 5.12
CA SER A 99 0.26 -2.33 6.51
C SER A 99 -0.65 -1.11 6.65
N SER A 100 -1.07 -0.78 7.88
CA SER A 100 -1.72 0.51 8.15
C SER A 100 -0.71 1.66 8.06
N LEU A 101 -1.17 2.90 7.97
CA LEU A 101 -0.28 4.06 7.98
C LEU A 101 0.50 4.15 9.30
N GLU A 102 -0.15 3.85 10.41
CA GLU A 102 0.47 3.83 11.73
C GLU A 102 1.58 2.77 11.82
N ASP A 103 1.30 1.54 11.33
CA ASP A 103 2.31 0.47 11.28
C ASP A 103 3.53 0.86 10.43
N VAL A 104 3.29 1.54 9.29
CA VAL A 104 4.38 2.04 8.43
C VAL A 104 5.23 3.07 9.16
N LEU A 105 4.61 4.01 9.91
CA LEU A 105 5.34 5.01 10.70
C LEU A 105 6.12 4.35 11.84
N ILE A 106 5.53 3.38 12.54
CA ILE A 106 6.24 2.62 13.58
C ILE A 106 7.44 1.90 12.99
N LEU A 107 7.26 1.26 11.83
CA LEU A 107 8.31 0.52 11.14
C LEU A 107 9.48 1.42 10.72
N GLN A 108 9.21 2.65 10.28
CA GLN A 108 10.26 3.58 9.85
C GLN A 108 10.94 4.32 11.00
N ASN A 109 10.32 4.40 12.18
CA ASN A 109 10.76 5.27 13.28
C ASN A 109 12.20 4.98 13.76
N GLU A 110 12.65 3.71 13.71
CA GLU A 110 14.03 3.35 14.06
C GLU A 110 15.08 3.96 13.11
N ARG A 111 14.69 4.19 11.84
CA ARG A 111 15.59 4.68 10.78
C ARG A 111 15.42 6.17 10.53
N PHE A 112 14.20 6.66 10.65
CA PHE A 112 13.80 8.03 10.29
C PHE A 112 12.87 8.62 11.36
N PRO A 113 13.33 8.82 12.60
CA PRO A 113 12.49 9.26 13.71
C PRO A 113 11.89 10.66 13.50
N GLU A 114 12.53 11.50 12.70
CA GLU A 114 12.07 12.86 12.41
C GLU A 114 11.01 12.94 11.31
N ARG A 115 10.76 11.83 10.58
CA ARG A 115 9.81 11.86 9.47
C ARG A 115 8.38 11.71 9.97
N ARG A 116 7.55 12.65 9.59
CA ARG A 116 6.10 12.65 9.86
C ARG A 116 5.29 11.99 8.76
N LEU A 117 5.88 11.82 7.58
CA LEU A 117 5.28 11.15 6.42
C LEU A 117 5.92 9.79 6.20
N PRO A 118 5.19 8.81 5.63
CA PRO A 118 5.77 7.55 5.22
C PRO A 118 6.95 7.74 4.26
N TRP A 119 8.10 7.18 4.62
CA TRP A 119 9.32 7.23 3.80
C TRP A 119 9.06 6.77 2.37
N ILE A 120 8.28 5.71 2.20
CA ILE A 120 7.96 5.15 0.88
C ILE A 120 7.21 6.16 0.00
N GLN A 121 6.29 6.93 0.57
CA GLN A 121 5.53 7.94 -0.16
C GLN A 121 6.45 9.05 -0.68
N THR A 122 7.24 9.64 0.20
CA THR A 122 8.10 10.78 -0.16
C THR A 122 9.21 10.35 -1.11
N THR A 123 9.85 9.20 -0.83
CA THR A 123 10.95 8.67 -1.64
C THR A 123 10.51 8.32 -3.06
N LEU A 124 9.37 7.65 -3.24
CA LEU A 124 8.86 7.35 -4.58
C LEU A 124 8.41 8.61 -5.32
N SER A 125 7.81 9.57 -4.63
CA SER A 125 7.41 10.84 -5.24
C SER A 125 8.60 11.65 -5.72
N GLU A 126 9.65 11.75 -4.89
CA GLU A 126 10.92 12.40 -5.26
C GLU A 126 11.58 11.71 -6.45
N GLU A 127 11.58 10.38 -6.46
CA GLU A 127 12.16 9.60 -7.56
C GLU A 127 11.42 9.81 -8.88
N ILE A 128 10.08 9.86 -8.86
CA ILE A 128 9.29 10.17 -10.05
C ILE A 128 9.67 11.55 -10.62
N LEU A 129 9.85 12.55 -9.76
CA LEU A 129 10.26 13.89 -10.20
C LEU A 129 11.70 13.90 -10.69
N ARG A 130 12.63 13.21 -10.00
CA ARG A 130 14.04 13.08 -10.40
C ARG A 130 14.19 12.45 -11.80
N LEU A 131 13.32 11.51 -12.13
CA LEU A 131 13.25 10.84 -13.43
C LEU A 131 12.48 11.64 -14.49
N ASN A 132 12.24 12.93 -14.28
CA ASN A 132 11.46 13.77 -15.19
C ASN A 132 10.00 13.34 -15.38
N GLY A 133 9.38 12.74 -14.36
CA GLY A 133 7.98 12.32 -14.44
C GLY A 133 7.02 13.44 -14.84
N ALA A 134 7.30 14.69 -14.42
CA ALA A 134 6.50 15.86 -14.80
C ALA A 134 6.61 16.24 -16.28
N GLN A 135 7.51 15.61 -17.03
CA GLN A 135 7.68 15.79 -18.48
C GLN A 135 7.46 14.46 -19.25
N THR A 136 6.93 13.42 -18.57
CA THR A 136 6.70 12.10 -19.16
C THR A 136 5.25 11.92 -19.56
N GLU A 137 4.97 11.69 -20.84
CA GLU A 137 3.62 11.49 -21.36
C GLU A 137 2.94 10.27 -20.69
N GLY A 138 1.72 10.46 -20.23
CA GLY A 138 0.92 9.40 -19.62
C GLY A 138 1.39 8.93 -18.25
N ILE A 139 2.22 9.73 -17.54
CA ILE A 139 2.65 9.43 -16.17
C ILE A 139 1.45 9.04 -15.29
N PHE A 140 1.57 8.04 -14.43
CA PHE A 140 0.52 7.41 -13.63
C PHE A 140 -0.52 6.60 -14.43
N ARG A 141 -0.77 6.90 -15.71
CA ARG A 141 -1.72 6.18 -16.57
C ARG A 141 -1.07 4.97 -17.24
N VAL A 142 0.10 5.18 -17.83
CA VAL A 142 0.88 4.09 -18.45
C VAL A 142 1.51 3.27 -17.33
N PRO A 143 1.31 1.93 -17.31
CA PRO A 143 1.93 1.08 -16.32
C PRO A 143 3.43 0.93 -16.57
N GLY A 144 4.23 0.91 -15.51
CA GLY A 144 5.62 0.43 -15.57
C GLY A 144 5.68 -1.09 -15.78
N ASP A 145 6.83 -1.59 -16.17
CA ASP A 145 7.07 -3.03 -16.26
C ASP A 145 6.80 -3.72 -14.94
N ILE A 146 6.00 -4.79 -14.97
CA ILE A 146 5.51 -5.44 -13.76
C ILE A 146 6.63 -6.12 -12.97
N ASP A 147 7.65 -6.65 -13.63
CA ASP A 147 8.76 -7.33 -12.99
C ASP A 147 9.69 -6.30 -12.34
N GLU A 148 9.93 -5.16 -12.98
CA GLU A 148 10.70 -4.05 -12.43
C GLU A 148 9.96 -3.38 -11.25
N VAL A 149 8.65 -3.22 -11.33
CA VAL A 149 7.82 -2.73 -10.20
C VAL A 149 7.91 -3.67 -9.00
N ASN A 150 7.85 -4.99 -9.21
CA ASN A 150 8.00 -5.96 -8.13
C ASN A 150 9.43 -5.98 -7.55
N ALA A 151 10.44 -5.85 -8.39
CA ALA A 151 11.82 -5.74 -7.94
C ALA A 151 12.05 -4.48 -7.11
N LEU A 152 11.50 -3.33 -7.54
CA LEU A 152 11.55 -2.08 -6.78
C LEU A 152 10.80 -2.20 -5.45
N LYS A 153 9.65 -2.85 -5.41
CA LYS A 153 8.89 -3.13 -4.19
C LYS A 153 9.74 -3.86 -3.14
N ILE A 154 10.46 -4.90 -3.56
CA ILE A 154 11.35 -5.68 -2.67
C ILE A 154 12.47 -4.79 -2.13
N LYS A 155 13.07 -3.95 -2.97
CA LYS A 155 14.13 -3.02 -2.55
C LYS A 155 13.63 -1.96 -1.58
N CYS A 156 12.43 -1.43 -1.81
CA CYS A 156 11.80 -0.49 -0.88
C CYS A 156 11.57 -1.11 0.50
N ASP A 157 11.11 -2.36 0.58
CA ASP A 157 10.98 -3.08 1.86
C ASP A 157 12.33 -3.29 2.56
N GLN A 158 13.45 -3.19 1.83
CA GLN A 158 14.81 -3.17 2.36
C GLN A 158 15.34 -1.75 2.65
N TRP A 159 14.49 -0.72 2.56
CA TRP A 159 14.82 0.69 2.74
C TRP A 159 15.86 1.19 1.74
N THR A 160 15.87 0.65 0.55
CA THR A 160 16.78 1.04 -0.52
C THR A 160 16.02 1.46 -1.75
N LEU A 161 16.49 2.54 -2.38
CA LEU A 161 16.04 2.96 -3.70
C LEU A 161 17.20 2.80 -4.68
N PRO A 162 17.07 2.02 -5.75
CA PRO A 162 18.13 1.90 -6.74
C PRO A 162 18.33 3.24 -7.47
N SER A 163 19.59 3.63 -7.67
CA SER A 163 19.94 4.85 -8.39
C SER A 163 19.81 4.75 -9.92
N ASP A 164 19.60 3.55 -10.42
CA ASP A 164 19.62 3.17 -11.83
C ASP A 164 18.22 2.85 -12.41
N CYS A 165 17.15 3.28 -11.72
CA CYS A 165 15.80 3.16 -12.27
C CYS A 165 15.67 4.02 -13.54
N PRO A 166 15.39 3.43 -14.70
CA PRO A 166 15.45 4.18 -15.97
C PRO A 166 14.13 4.85 -16.35
N ASP A 167 13.00 4.43 -15.74
CA ASP A 167 11.65 4.77 -16.20
C ASP A 167 10.79 5.28 -15.04
N PRO A 168 10.28 6.54 -15.09
CA PRO A 168 9.41 7.09 -14.07
C PRO A 168 8.07 6.34 -13.92
N HIS A 169 7.64 5.57 -14.91
CA HIS A 169 6.43 4.76 -14.80
C HIS A 169 6.55 3.64 -13.77
N ILE A 170 7.77 3.18 -13.47
CA ILE A 170 8.02 2.13 -12.45
C ILE A 170 7.70 2.65 -11.04
N PRO A 171 8.37 3.70 -10.52
CA PRO A 171 8.05 4.22 -9.20
C PRO A 171 6.63 4.82 -9.14
N ALA A 172 6.08 5.36 -10.24
CA ALA A 172 4.69 5.82 -10.28
C ALA A 172 3.68 4.67 -10.13
N SER A 173 3.96 3.52 -10.76
CA SER A 173 3.13 2.32 -10.59
C SER A 173 3.24 1.74 -9.18
N LEU A 174 4.44 1.75 -8.60
CA LEU A 174 4.66 1.28 -7.23
C LEU A 174 3.99 2.20 -6.20
N LEU A 175 4.03 3.52 -6.38
CA LEU A 175 3.36 4.47 -5.50
C LEU A 175 1.84 4.24 -5.47
N LYS A 176 1.21 4.06 -6.64
CA LYS A 176 -0.23 3.71 -6.72
C LYS A 176 -0.52 2.35 -6.06
N LEU A 177 0.36 1.38 -6.26
CA LEU A 177 0.23 0.05 -5.65
C LEU A 177 0.30 0.14 -4.13
N TRP A 178 1.22 0.95 -3.59
CA TRP A 178 1.37 1.14 -2.15
C TRP A 178 0.09 1.69 -1.52
N TYR A 179 -0.50 2.77 -2.06
CA TYR A 179 -1.78 3.30 -1.58
C TYR A 179 -2.90 2.26 -1.64
N ARG A 180 -3.00 1.52 -2.75
CA ARG A 180 -4.04 0.51 -2.94
C ARG A 180 -3.89 -0.69 -2.01
N GLU A 181 -2.66 -1.02 -1.62
CA GLU A 181 -2.36 -2.13 -0.72
C GLU A 181 -2.39 -1.75 0.76
N LEU A 182 -2.60 -0.49 1.12
CA LEU A 182 -2.80 -0.11 2.53
C LEU A 182 -3.87 -1.01 3.16
N ALA A 183 -3.64 -1.42 4.42
CA ALA A 183 -4.57 -2.26 5.17
C ALA A 183 -5.95 -1.60 5.27
N GLU A 184 -5.96 -0.30 5.54
CA GLU A 184 -7.12 0.58 5.44
C GLU A 184 -6.92 1.58 4.31
N PRO A 185 -7.97 1.96 3.57
CA PRO A 185 -7.85 2.97 2.54
C PRO A 185 -7.26 4.27 3.10
N LEU A 186 -6.56 5.03 2.24
CA LEU A 186 -6.01 6.33 2.62
C LEU A 186 -7.09 7.25 3.22
N ILE A 187 -8.29 7.22 2.66
CA ILE A 187 -9.47 7.82 3.25
C ILE A 187 -10.25 6.67 3.90
N PRO A 188 -10.32 6.61 5.26
CA PRO A 188 -10.99 5.53 5.98
C PRO A 188 -12.46 5.40 5.59
N ALA A 189 -12.98 4.16 5.66
CA ALA A 189 -14.33 3.82 5.23
C ALA A 189 -15.43 4.67 5.88
N GLU A 190 -15.24 5.09 7.12
CA GLU A 190 -16.18 5.97 7.86
C GLU A 190 -16.37 7.35 7.22
N PHE A 191 -15.40 7.83 6.44
CA PHE A 191 -15.48 9.12 5.72
C PHE A 191 -15.92 8.95 4.26
N TYR A 192 -16.13 7.72 3.80
CA TYR A 192 -16.42 7.45 2.39
C TYR A 192 -17.68 8.15 1.90
N GLU A 193 -18.79 8.02 2.61
CA GLU A 193 -20.08 8.62 2.22
C GLU A 193 -19.97 10.16 2.22
N ASP A 194 -19.31 10.76 3.20
CA ASP A 194 -19.07 12.20 3.22
C ASP A 194 -18.30 12.67 1.97
N CYS A 195 -17.32 11.89 1.50
CA CYS A 195 -16.59 12.18 0.26
C CYS A 195 -17.50 12.09 -0.97
N ILE A 196 -18.38 11.07 -1.02
CA ILE A 196 -19.31 10.84 -2.12
C ILE A 196 -20.41 11.93 -2.19
N GLU A 197 -20.89 12.41 -1.05
CA GLU A 197 -21.88 13.47 -0.98
C GLU A 197 -21.31 14.84 -1.35
N ASN A 198 -20.06 15.10 -0.99
CA ASN A 198 -19.39 16.40 -1.15
C ASN A 198 -18.39 16.46 -2.31
N TYR A 199 -18.41 15.49 -3.22
CA TYR A 199 -17.41 15.32 -4.27
C TYR A 199 -17.16 16.52 -5.20
N ALA A 200 -18.14 17.40 -5.36
CA ALA A 200 -18.08 18.54 -6.27
C ALA A 200 -18.05 19.91 -5.56
N ASN A 201 -18.15 19.92 -4.24
CA ASN A 201 -18.25 21.14 -3.45
C ASN A 201 -16.95 21.40 -2.68
N PRO A 202 -16.16 22.45 -3.04
CA PRO A 202 -14.83 22.67 -2.48
C PRO A 202 -14.79 22.76 -0.95
N GLU A 203 -15.58 23.66 -0.36
CA GLU A 203 -15.56 23.90 1.09
C GLU A 203 -15.96 22.64 1.89
N PRO A 204 -17.10 21.95 1.60
CA PRO A 204 -17.44 20.72 2.28
C PRO A 204 -16.42 19.59 2.05
N ALA A 205 -15.83 19.48 0.84
CA ALA A 205 -14.80 18.48 0.57
C ALA A 205 -13.55 18.73 1.43
N ILE A 206 -13.13 19.97 1.60
CA ILE A 206 -12.00 20.35 2.48
C ILE A 206 -12.36 20.09 3.95
N GLU A 207 -13.60 20.30 4.37
CA GLU A 207 -14.05 19.96 5.72
C GLU A 207 -13.95 18.47 6.01
N VAL A 208 -14.26 17.59 5.03
CA VAL A 208 -14.05 16.15 5.17
C VAL A 208 -12.56 15.86 5.39
N VAL A 209 -11.67 16.44 4.59
CA VAL A 209 -10.21 16.27 4.75
C VAL A 209 -9.75 16.69 6.14
N ASN A 210 -10.29 17.79 6.68
CA ASN A 210 -9.92 18.30 8.00
C ASN A 210 -10.40 17.42 9.16
N LYS A 211 -11.39 16.56 8.94
CA LYS A 211 -11.89 15.59 9.94
C LYS A 211 -11.13 14.29 9.94
N LEU A 212 -10.32 14.02 8.90
CA LEU A 212 -9.52 12.79 8.82
C LEU A 212 -8.54 12.69 10.00
N PRO A 213 -8.18 11.47 10.43
CA PRO A 213 -7.07 11.26 11.36
C PRO A 213 -5.82 11.99 10.87
N ASP A 214 -5.01 12.50 11.78
CA ASP A 214 -3.87 13.37 11.44
C ASP A 214 -2.94 12.78 10.40
N ILE A 215 -2.61 11.49 10.53
CA ILE A 215 -1.72 10.83 9.55
C ILE A 215 -2.37 10.70 8.18
N ASN A 216 -3.65 10.32 8.10
CA ASN A 216 -4.38 10.21 6.84
C ASN A 216 -4.46 11.57 6.14
N ARG A 217 -4.75 12.62 6.92
CA ARG A 217 -4.80 13.99 6.43
C ARG A 217 -3.46 14.46 5.88
N LEU A 218 -2.35 14.21 6.59
CA LEU A 218 -1.00 14.58 6.14
C LEU A 218 -0.61 13.82 4.87
N VAL A 219 -0.83 12.51 4.83
CA VAL A 219 -0.50 11.65 3.69
C VAL A 219 -1.33 12.03 2.47
N LEU A 220 -2.63 12.32 2.65
CA LEU A 220 -3.51 12.79 1.57
C LEU A 220 -3.09 14.19 1.08
N ALA A 221 -2.82 15.12 1.99
CA ALA A 221 -2.39 16.47 1.61
C ALA A 221 -1.06 16.46 0.85
N TYR A 222 -0.10 15.62 1.25
CA TYR A 222 1.13 15.41 0.50
C TYR A 222 0.85 14.88 -0.92
N LEU A 223 0.00 13.87 -1.04
CA LEU A 223 -0.40 13.33 -2.35
C LEU A 223 -1.03 14.42 -3.21
N ILE A 224 -1.96 15.20 -2.69
CA ILE A 224 -2.60 16.28 -3.44
C ILE A 224 -1.57 17.33 -3.88
N ARG A 225 -0.67 17.77 -2.98
CA ARG A 225 0.43 18.68 -3.33
C ARG A 225 1.30 18.13 -4.46
N PHE A 226 1.64 16.86 -4.38
CA PHE A 226 2.40 16.17 -5.42
C PHE A 226 1.66 16.15 -6.76
N LEU A 227 0.35 15.84 -6.76
CA LEU A 227 -0.47 15.85 -7.98
C LEU A 227 -0.67 17.26 -8.55
N GLN A 228 -0.70 18.30 -7.72
CA GLN A 228 -0.78 19.70 -8.16
C GLN A 228 0.43 20.09 -9.03
N VAL A 229 1.63 19.49 -8.81
CA VAL A 229 2.78 19.69 -9.69
C VAL A 229 2.47 19.23 -11.12
N PHE A 230 1.84 18.07 -11.26
CA PHE A 230 1.49 17.52 -12.58
C PHE A 230 0.26 18.21 -13.20
N ALA A 231 -0.64 18.73 -12.37
CA ALA A 231 -1.81 19.47 -12.80
C ALA A 231 -1.48 20.87 -13.33
N ALA A 232 -0.28 21.40 -13.06
CA ALA A 232 0.17 22.68 -13.60
C ALA A 232 0.06 22.67 -15.13
N PRO A 233 -0.47 23.72 -15.77
CA PRO A 233 -0.77 23.74 -17.20
C PRO A 233 0.43 23.34 -18.09
N GLU A 234 1.62 23.79 -17.74
CA GLU A 234 2.87 23.48 -18.43
C GLU A 234 3.22 21.98 -18.39
N ASN A 235 3.02 21.33 -17.26
CA ASN A 235 3.28 19.91 -17.10
C ASN A 235 2.15 19.07 -17.72
N ALA A 236 0.89 19.45 -17.51
CA ALA A 236 -0.27 18.78 -18.08
C ALA A 236 -0.27 18.80 -19.62
N ALA A 237 0.25 19.88 -20.22
CA ALA A 237 0.37 19.99 -21.68
C ALA A 237 1.34 18.93 -22.25
N VAL A 238 2.41 18.59 -21.54
CA VAL A 238 3.41 17.59 -21.93
C VAL A 238 2.95 16.19 -21.54
N THR A 239 2.59 15.98 -20.30
CA THR A 239 2.25 14.65 -19.76
C THR A 239 0.92 14.12 -20.29
N LYS A 240 0.05 14.98 -20.83
CA LYS A 240 -1.35 14.66 -21.19
C LYS A 240 -2.16 14.15 -19.98
N MET A 241 -1.72 14.55 -18.78
CA MET A 241 -2.36 14.21 -17.50
C MET A 241 -2.89 15.48 -16.85
N ASP A 242 -4.05 15.92 -17.33
CA ASP A 242 -4.81 17.01 -16.69
C ASP A 242 -5.41 16.55 -15.35
N VAL A 243 -6.05 17.47 -14.65
CA VAL A 243 -6.67 17.21 -13.35
C VAL A 243 -7.68 16.05 -13.41
N ASN A 244 -8.44 15.92 -14.51
CA ASN A 244 -9.41 14.84 -14.65
C ASN A 244 -8.73 13.48 -14.80
N ASN A 245 -7.66 13.42 -15.64
CA ASN A 245 -6.88 12.21 -15.83
C ASN A 245 -6.16 11.80 -14.54
N LEU A 246 -5.58 12.75 -13.80
CA LEU A 246 -4.94 12.48 -12.51
C LEU A 246 -5.95 11.95 -11.50
N ALA A 247 -7.11 12.59 -11.36
CA ALA A 247 -8.16 12.14 -10.47
C ALA A 247 -8.68 10.73 -10.82
N MET A 248 -8.85 10.45 -12.12
CA MET A 248 -9.29 9.14 -12.60
C MET A 248 -8.33 8.00 -12.20
N VAL A 249 -7.03 8.23 -12.28
CA VAL A 249 -6.05 7.17 -11.97
C VAL A 249 -5.73 7.08 -10.49
N MET A 250 -5.95 8.15 -9.71
CA MET A 250 -5.58 8.19 -8.30
C MET A 250 -6.74 7.86 -7.36
N ALA A 251 -7.98 8.25 -7.67
CA ALA A 251 -9.14 8.02 -6.80
C ALA A 251 -9.28 6.56 -6.34
N PRO A 252 -9.17 5.53 -7.22
CA PRO A 252 -9.30 4.13 -6.81
C PRO A 252 -8.19 3.63 -5.85
N ASN A 253 -7.14 4.42 -5.66
CA ASN A 253 -6.05 4.10 -4.74
C ASN A 253 -6.23 4.80 -3.37
N CYS A 254 -7.11 5.81 -3.29
CA CYS A 254 -7.36 6.59 -2.07
C CYS A 254 -8.66 6.19 -1.37
N LEU A 255 -9.68 5.84 -2.15
CA LEU A 255 -11.03 5.50 -1.69
C LEU A 255 -11.37 4.06 -2.10
N ARG A 256 -12.19 3.40 -1.29
CA ARG A 256 -12.63 2.03 -1.58
C ARG A 256 -14.14 1.92 -1.35
N CYS A 257 -14.90 1.72 -2.44
CA CYS A 257 -16.33 1.42 -2.35
C CYS A 257 -16.55 0.01 -1.81
N GLU A 258 -17.31 -0.11 -0.73
CA GLU A 258 -17.64 -1.42 -0.13
C GLU A 258 -18.91 -2.06 -0.72
N SER A 259 -19.63 -1.35 -1.60
CA SER A 259 -20.82 -1.88 -2.22
C SER A 259 -20.51 -3.06 -3.14
N THR A 260 -21.39 -4.05 -3.15
CA THR A 260 -21.36 -5.16 -4.10
C THR A 260 -22.28 -4.95 -5.32
N ASP A 261 -23.10 -3.88 -5.32
CA ASP A 261 -23.96 -3.52 -6.44
C ASP A 261 -23.16 -2.81 -7.54
N PRO A 262 -23.09 -3.39 -8.76
CA PRO A 262 -22.36 -2.79 -9.88
C PRO A 262 -22.82 -1.38 -10.27
N LYS A 263 -24.11 -1.06 -10.06
CA LYS A 263 -24.63 0.28 -10.35
C LYS A 263 -24.10 1.31 -9.35
N VAL A 264 -24.14 0.98 -8.07
CA VAL A 264 -23.60 1.83 -7.00
C VAL A 264 -22.09 2.03 -7.19
N ILE A 265 -21.35 0.94 -7.48
CA ILE A 265 -19.91 1.03 -7.76
C ILE A 265 -19.65 1.99 -8.93
N PHE A 266 -20.40 1.87 -10.03
CA PHE A 266 -20.21 2.72 -11.22
C PHE A 266 -20.54 4.19 -10.94
N GLU A 267 -21.62 4.48 -10.23
CA GLU A 267 -22.01 5.83 -9.85
C GLU A 267 -20.97 6.44 -8.88
N ASN A 268 -20.57 5.70 -7.87
CA ASN A 268 -19.62 6.16 -6.87
C ASN A 268 -18.23 6.38 -7.47
N THR A 269 -17.76 5.55 -8.40
CA THR A 269 -16.49 5.77 -9.09
C THR A 269 -16.37 7.18 -9.69
N ARG A 270 -17.45 7.70 -10.27
CA ARG A 270 -17.47 9.09 -10.81
C ARG A 270 -17.35 10.13 -9.70
N LYS A 271 -17.99 9.89 -8.58
CA LYS A 271 -17.96 10.80 -7.42
C LYS A 271 -16.61 10.74 -6.71
N GLU A 272 -16.01 9.55 -6.56
CA GLU A 272 -14.66 9.37 -6.06
C GLU A 272 -13.65 10.18 -6.88
N MET A 273 -13.73 10.06 -8.22
CA MET A 273 -12.91 10.87 -9.13
C MET A 273 -13.20 12.36 -8.97
N GLY A 274 -14.48 12.73 -8.80
CA GLY A 274 -14.91 14.11 -8.55
C GLY A 274 -14.30 14.67 -7.27
N PHE A 275 -14.31 13.91 -6.18
CA PHE A 275 -13.73 14.31 -4.90
C PHE A 275 -12.22 14.59 -5.01
N ILE A 276 -11.45 13.64 -5.55
CA ILE A 276 -10.00 13.84 -5.75
C ILE A 276 -9.72 15.00 -6.70
N ARG A 277 -10.49 15.17 -7.77
CA ARG A 277 -10.38 16.32 -8.67
C ARG A 277 -10.59 17.64 -7.93
N THR A 278 -11.65 17.73 -7.12
CA THR A 278 -11.94 18.92 -6.31
C THR A 278 -10.76 19.23 -5.38
N LEU A 279 -10.19 18.24 -4.70
CA LEU A 279 -9.02 18.47 -3.84
C LEU A 279 -7.79 18.94 -4.63
N ILE A 280 -7.49 18.36 -5.78
CA ILE A 280 -6.35 18.80 -6.62
C ILE A 280 -6.51 20.27 -7.01
N GLN A 281 -7.75 20.72 -7.29
CA GLN A 281 -8.03 22.08 -7.74
C GLN A 281 -8.07 23.11 -6.60
N THR A 282 -8.46 22.70 -5.39
CA THR A 282 -8.89 23.68 -4.38
C THR A 282 -8.24 23.53 -3.01
N LEU A 283 -7.63 22.39 -2.71
CA LEU A 283 -6.99 22.19 -1.41
C LEU A 283 -5.72 23.05 -1.33
N ASP A 284 -5.66 23.95 -0.36
CA ASP A 284 -4.42 24.63 -0.01
C ASP A 284 -3.49 23.65 0.69
N THR A 285 -2.36 23.40 0.08
CA THR A 285 -1.31 22.50 0.57
C THR A 285 -0.08 23.24 1.06
N SER A 286 -0.13 24.55 1.22
CA SER A 286 1.01 25.39 1.67
C SER A 286 1.53 24.99 3.03
N PHE A 287 0.64 24.50 3.93
CA PHE A 287 1.03 24.01 5.25
C PHE A 287 1.94 22.77 5.23
N MET A 288 2.02 22.10 4.08
CA MET A 288 2.90 20.94 3.89
C MET A 288 4.37 21.31 3.64
N GLU A 289 4.67 22.62 3.53
CA GLU A 289 6.03 23.07 3.30
C GLU A 289 6.93 22.73 4.51
N GLY A 290 8.03 22.01 4.23
CA GLY A 290 8.97 21.54 5.26
C GLY A 290 8.51 20.31 6.05
N ILE A 291 7.35 19.74 5.75
CA ILE A 291 6.91 18.45 6.33
C ILE A 291 7.43 17.32 5.44
N VAL A 292 8.28 16.47 6.03
CA VAL A 292 8.86 15.28 5.38
C VAL A 292 8.56 14.04 6.19
#